data_2b09db64d2d75ee30cdbd8a24adc0fc1
#
_entry.id   2b09db64d2d75ee30cdbd8a24adc0fc1
#
_cell.length_a   1.000
_cell.length_b   1.000
_cell.length_c   1.000
_cell.angle_alpha   90.00
_cell.angle_beta   90.00
_cell.angle_gamma   90.00
#
_symmetry.space_group_name_H-M   'P 1'
#
loop_
_entity.id
_entity.type
_entity.pdbx_description
1 polymer ?
#
loop_
_entity_poly.entity_id
_entity_poly.type
_entity_poly.pdbx_seq_one_letter_code
_entity_poly.pdbx_strand_id
1 'polypeptide(L)'
;SFMPKDIHQRDSAQQRSFRLLLAMGIIVLLGALAYFVLTLAVNRRTPASPDTRYTAENGISVYYESAVWPVCKMTEDATLGRALELASAQSSDDANYQVVLLQRSTKDSYEDFIGQSEKELKQAYGVISPRKVNLNIDGAAVTAVRCDIQAYYAVLATIEYDTGDVIYVSALTKLASISDIVNLVESVSLS
;
A
#
# COMPACT_ATOMS: atom_id res chain seq x y z
N SER A 1 -6.71 71.76 -30.05
CA SER A 1 -6.36 70.46 -30.61
C SER A 1 -6.06 69.47 -29.47
N PHE A 2 -7.04 68.68 -29.10
CA PHE A 2 -6.91 67.63 -28.10
C PHE A 2 -6.62 66.30 -28.82
N MET A 3 -5.41 65.78 -28.71
CA MET A 3 -5.08 64.38 -29.17
C MET A 3 -5.26 63.42 -28.03
N PRO A 4 -6.00 62.32 -28.16
CA PRO A 4 -6.09 61.30 -27.15
C PRO A 4 -4.92 60.32 -27.35
N LYS A 5 -3.87 60.46 -26.52
CA LYS A 5 -2.70 59.58 -26.49
C LYS A 5 -2.90 58.33 -25.60
N ASP A 6 -4.05 58.16 -24.98
CA ASP A 6 -4.21 57.14 -23.91
C ASP A 6 -4.81 55.81 -24.34
N ILE A 7 -5.26 55.64 -25.59
CA ILE A 7 -5.96 54.42 -26.02
C ILE A 7 -4.98 53.28 -26.31
N HIS A 8 -3.80 53.56 -26.86
CA HIS A 8 -2.81 52.55 -27.21
C HIS A 8 -2.05 51.95 -26.00
N GLN A 9 -1.97 52.66 -24.89
CA GLN A 9 -1.27 52.15 -23.69
C GLN A 9 -2.14 51.21 -22.86
N ARG A 10 -3.47 51.38 -22.88
CA ARG A 10 -4.41 50.46 -22.18
C ARG A 10 -4.48 49.09 -22.85
N ASP A 11 -4.48 49.01 -24.16
CA ASP A 11 -4.54 47.76 -24.92
C ASP A 11 -3.29 46.90 -24.69
N SER A 12 -2.11 47.52 -24.59
CA SER A 12 -0.86 46.77 -24.36
C SER A 12 -0.74 46.20 -22.94
N ALA A 13 -1.25 46.89 -21.92
CA ALA A 13 -1.24 46.41 -20.53
C ALA A 13 -2.25 45.27 -20.33
N GLN A 14 -3.42 45.39 -20.93
CA GLN A 14 -4.48 44.38 -20.89
C GLN A 14 -4.05 43.10 -21.63
N GLN A 15 -3.36 43.23 -22.74
CA GLN A 15 -2.81 42.12 -23.52
C GLN A 15 -1.67 41.42 -22.79
N ARG A 16 -0.84 42.15 -22.03
CA ARG A 16 0.21 41.56 -21.16
C ARG A 16 -0.40 40.80 -19.98
N SER A 17 -1.42 41.36 -19.33
CA SER A 17 -2.12 40.69 -18.22
C SER A 17 -2.80 39.39 -18.68
N PHE A 18 -3.42 39.41 -19.86
CA PHE A 18 -4.05 38.22 -20.43
C PHE A 18 -3.04 37.12 -20.76
N ARG A 19 -1.87 37.49 -21.34
CA ARG A 19 -0.79 36.52 -21.61
C ARG A 19 -0.20 35.92 -20.34
N LEU A 20 -0.06 36.71 -19.27
CA LEU A 20 0.40 36.24 -17.96
C LEU A 20 -0.60 35.27 -17.32
N LEU A 21 -1.91 35.60 -17.37
CA LEU A 21 -2.97 34.72 -16.87
C LEU A 21 -3.03 33.41 -17.65
N LEU A 22 -2.86 33.47 -18.97
CA LEU A 22 -2.83 32.27 -19.82
C LEU A 22 -1.62 31.40 -19.51
N ALA A 23 -0.43 32.00 -19.32
CA ALA A 23 0.79 31.28 -18.95
C ALA A 23 0.67 30.63 -17.58
N MET A 24 0.10 31.32 -16.59
CA MET A 24 -0.17 30.76 -15.27
C MET A 24 -1.17 29.60 -15.34
N GLY A 25 -2.23 29.74 -16.13
CA GLY A 25 -3.23 28.68 -16.35
C GLY A 25 -2.60 27.42 -16.96
N ILE A 26 -1.70 27.56 -17.93
CA ILE A 26 -0.98 26.46 -18.56
C ILE A 26 -0.05 25.76 -17.53
N ILE A 27 0.66 26.53 -16.71
CA ILE A 27 1.56 25.96 -15.68
C ILE A 27 0.76 25.16 -14.66
N VAL A 28 -0.38 25.66 -14.20
CA VAL A 28 -1.26 24.95 -13.26
C VAL A 28 -1.83 23.68 -13.90
N LEU A 29 -2.23 23.74 -15.16
CA LEU A 29 -2.76 22.58 -15.89
C LEU A 29 -1.70 21.49 -16.09
N LEU A 30 -0.47 21.90 -16.46
CA LEU A 30 0.65 20.96 -16.59
C LEU A 30 1.05 20.34 -15.24
N GLY A 31 1.03 21.12 -14.17
CA GLY A 31 1.28 20.62 -12.81
C GLY A 31 0.21 19.62 -12.35
N ALA A 32 -1.07 19.90 -12.61
CA ALA A 32 -2.17 18.99 -12.32
C ALA A 32 -2.09 17.70 -13.15
N LEU A 33 -1.73 17.80 -14.42
CA LEU A 33 -1.55 16.64 -15.31
C LEU A 33 -0.37 15.78 -14.86
N ALA A 34 0.76 16.40 -14.51
CA ALA A 34 1.94 15.69 -14.00
C ALA A 34 1.61 14.96 -12.68
N TYR A 35 0.91 15.62 -11.76
CA TYR A 35 0.43 15.02 -10.52
C TYR A 35 -0.52 13.84 -10.78
N PHE A 36 -1.46 13.99 -11.70
CA PHE A 36 -2.39 12.92 -12.08
C PHE A 36 -1.68 11.72 -12.70
N VAL A 37 -0.72 11.94 -13.60
CA VAL A 37 0.10 10.88 -14.20
C VAL A 37 0.95 10.18 -13.14
N LEU A 38 1.53 10.94 -12.20
CA LEU A 38 2.32 10.38 -11.11
C LEU A 38 1.46 9.51 -10.18
N THR A 39 0.25 9.97 -9.83
CA THR A 39 -0.68 9.20 -8.99
C THR A 39 -1.18 7.94 -9.69
N LEU A 40 -1.42 7.99 -11.00
CA LEU A 40 -1.76 6.81 -11.80
C LEU A 40 -0.59 5.81 -11.87
N ALA A 41 0.64 6.29 -12.04
CA ALA A 41 1.84 5.45 -12.08
C ALA A 41 2.09 4.76 -10.73
N VAL A 42 1.92 5.47 -9.62
CA VAL A 42 2.08 4.94 -8.25
C VAL A 42 0.97 3.94 -7.92
N ASN A 43 -0.25 4.13 -8.44
CA ASN A 43 -1.39 3.25 -8.17
C ASN A 43 -1.48 2.05 -9.15
N ARG A 44 -0.64 1.97 -10.18
CA ARG A 44 -0.58 0.80 -11.05
C ARG A 44 0.04 -0.36 -10.29
N ARG A 45 -0.74 -1.43 -10.09
CA ARG A 45 -0.22 -2.70 -9.60
C ARG A 45 0.84 -3.22 -10.59
N THR A 46 2.03 -3.50 -10.08
CA THR A 46 3.03 -4.26 -10.85
C THR A 46 2.49 -5.69 -11.02
N PRO A 47 2.43 -6.24 -12.25
CA PRO A 47 2.00 -7.60 -12.45
C PRO A 47 2.87 -8.57 -11.67
N ALA A 48 2.25 -9.53 -10.96
CA ALA A 48 2.98 -10.60 -10.31
C ALA A 48 3.59 -11.55 -11.34
N SER A 49 4.81 -12.01 -11.08
CA SER A 49 5.49 -13.03 -11.87
C SER A 49 5.98 -14.15 -10.96
N PRO A 50 5.07 -14.86 -10.27
CA PRO A 50 5.43 -15.84 -9.26
C PRO A 50 6.14 -17.04 -9.89
N ASP A 51 7.17 -17.51 -9.21
CA ASP A 51 8.02 -18.63 -9.64
C ASP A 51 8.10 -19.76 -8.60
N THR A 52 7.67 -19.52 -7.35
CA THR A 52 7.84 -20.44 -6.23
C THR A 52 6.53 -20.61 -5.46
N ARG A 53 6.17 -21.87 -5.21
CA ARG A 53 5.09 -22.24 -4.29
C ARG A 53 5.67 -22.83 -3.02
N TYR A 54 5.17 -22.35 -1.90
CA TYR A 54 5.50 -22.88 -0.58
C TYR A 54 4.22 -23.23 0.19
N THR A 55 4.19 -24.39 0.81
CA THR A 55 3.11 -24.80 1.71
C THR A 55 3.70 -25.01 3.10
N ALA A 56 3.22 -24.19 4.03
CA ALA A 56 3.63 -24.27 5.43
C ALA A 56 2.94 -25.44 6.16
N GLU A 57 3.53 -25.89 7.26
CA GLU A 57 2.98 -26.96 8.09
C GLU A 57 1.62 -26.64 8.71
N ASN A 58 1.24 -25.35 8.82
CA ASN A 58 -0.08 -24.91 9.26
C ASN A 58 -1.13 -24.87 8.12
N GLY A 59 -0.79 -25.36 6.92
CA GLY A 59 -1.68 -25.46 5.77
C GLY A 59 -1.77 -24.20 4.93
N ILE A 60 -1.09 -23.10 5.27
CA ILE A 60 -1.01 -21.90 4.43
C ILE A 60 -0.11 -22.20 3.24
N SER A 61 -0.64 -22.02 2.03
CA SER A 61 0.13 -22.06 0.79
C SER A 61 0.22 -20.66 0.19
N VAL A 62 1.39 -20.30 -0.31
CA VAL A 62 1.66 -19.05 -1.00
C VAL A 62 2.35 -19.31 -2.33
N TYR A 63 2.09 -18.48 -3.33
CA TYR A 63 2.76 -18.51 -4.62
C TYR A 63 3.36 -17.13 -4.90
N TYR A 64 4.70 -17.03 -4.94
CA TYR A 64 5.41 -15.76 -4.84
C TYR A 64 6.64 -15.72 -5.76
N GLU A 65 7.17 -14.52 -5.95
CA GLU A 65 8.43 -14.27 -6.65
C GLU A 65 9.60 -14.42 -5.69
N SER A 66 10.45 -15.43 -5.89
CA SER A 66 11.60 -15.69 -5.03
C SER A 66 12.63 -14.55 -5.02
N ALA A 67 12.72 -13.80 -6.13
CA ALA A 67 13.58 -12.61 -6.21
C ALA A 67 13.10 -11.46 -5.31
N VAL A 68 11.78 -11.32 -5.11
CA VAL A 68 11.19 -10.30 -4.23
C VAL A 68 11.21 -10.78 -2.77
N TRP A 69 10.96 -12.06 -2.55
CA TRP A 69 10.82 -12.69 -1.24
C TRP A 69 11.86 -13.81 -1.04
N PRO A 70 13.15 -13.49 -0.89
CA PRO A 70 14.19 -14.51 -0.69
C PRO A 70 14.12 -15.23 0.66
N VAL A 71 13.38 -14.70 1.64
CA VAL A 71 13.11 -15.34 2.92
C VAL A 71 11.69 -15.87 2.95
N CYS A 72 11.52 -17.18 3.21
CA CYS A 72 10.23 -17.83 3.43
C CYS A 72 10.41 -18.92 4.47
N LYS A 73 9.85 -18.73 5.66
CA LYS A 73 10.03 -19.66 6.79
C LYS A 73 8.95 -19.49 7.84
N MET A 74 8.73 -20.50 8.67
CA MET A 74 7.97 -20.35 9.91
C MET A 74 8.82 -19.59 10.95
N THR A 75 8.18 -18.67 11.68
CA THR A 75 8.80 -17.85 12.72
C THR A 75 7.88 -17.71 13.93
N GLU A 76 8.44 -17.27 15.05
CA GLU A 76 7.68 -16.83 16.22
C GLU A 76 7.63 -15.29 16.22
N ASP A 77 6.42 -14.76 16.15
CA ASP A 77 6.15 -13.33 16.21
C ASP A 77 5.49 -12.96 17.54
N ALA A 78 5.84 -11.79 18.09
CA ALA A 78 5.35 -11.36 19.40
C ALA A 78 3.83 -11.14 19.44
N THR A 79 3.23 -10.74 18.32
CA THR A 79 1.79 -10.44 18.21
C THR A 79 1.00 -11.63 17.68
N LEU A 80 1.49 -12.26 16.61
CA LEU A 80 0.79 -13.34 15.91
C LEU A 80 1.15 -14.73 16.43
N GLY A 81 2.23 -14.87 17.22
CA GLY A 81 2.76 -16.17 17.60
C GLY A 81 3.42 -16.87 16.42
N ARG A 82 3.12 -18.15 16.21
CA ARG A 82 3.70 -18.93 15.12
C ARG A 82 3.11 -18.54 13.77
N ALA A 83 3.92 -17.94 12.93
CA ALA A 83 3.50 -17.38 11.65
C ALA A 83 4.41 -17.80 10.49
N LEU A 84 3.85 -17.84 9.28
CA LEU A 84 4.63 -17.93 8.06
C LEU A 84 5.17 -16.53 7.72
N GLU A 85 6.50 -16.40 7.70
CA GLU A 85 7.21 -15.17 7.35
C GLU A 85 7.72 -15.24 5.91
N LEU A 86 7.42 -14.20 5.14
CA LEU A 86 8.13 -13.89 3.90
C LEU A 86 8.75 -12.51 4.03
N ALA A 87 10.04 -12.39 3.68
CA ALA A 87 10.76 -11.12 3.80
C ALA A 87 11.65 -10.86 2.57
N SER A 88 11.85 -9.58 2.26
CA SER A 88 12.71 -9.14 1.16
C SER A 88 14.20 -9.16 1.51
N ALA A 89 14.55 -9.31 2.80
CA ALA A 89 15.92 -9.39 3.29
C ALA A 89 15.97 -10.20 4.61
N GLN A 90 17.18 -10.61 5.01
CA GLN A 90 17.41 -11.34 6.26
C GLN A 90 17.29 -10.47 7.51
N SER A 91 17.40 -9.15 7.36
CA SER A 91 17.39 -8.19 8.46
C SER A 91 16.54 -6.96 8.14
N SER A 92 15.85 -6.43 9.15
CA SER A 92 15.11 -5.18 9.09
C SER A 92 16.01 -3.94 8.90
N ASP A 93 17.32 -4.09 8.99
CA ASP A 93 18.27 -2.99 8.78
C ASP A 93 18.42 -2.62 7.29
N ASP A 94 17.97 -3.50 6.38
CA ASP A 94 17.94 -3.19 4.95
C ASP A 94 16.95 -2.06 4.64
N ALA A 95 17.39 -1.06 3.89
CA ALA A 95 16.57 0.08 3.51
C ALA A 95 15.33 -0.29 2.67
N ASN A 96 15.35 -1.45 2.02
CA ASN A 96 14.26 -1.98 1.20
C ASN A 96 13.48 -3.10 1.90
N TYR A 97 13.72 -3.31 3.19
CA TYR A 97 13.07 -4.36 3.95
C TYR A 97 11.55 -4.24 3.86
N GLN A 98 10.95 -5.35 3.50
CA GLN A 98 9.51 -5.57 3.60
C GLN A 98 9.28 -6.99 4.11
N VAL A 99 8.20 -7.17 4.85
CA VAL A 99 7.86 -8.44 5.48
C VAL A 99 6.36 -8.65 5.48
N VAL A 100 5.95 -9.89 5.31
CA VAL A 100 4.57 -10.34 5.49
C VAL A 100 4.58 -11.50 6.47
N LEU A 101 3.73 -11.41 7.47
CA LEU A 101 3.46 -12.47 8.43
C LEU A 101 2.03 -12.96 8.24
N LEU A 102 1.88 -14.28 8.12
CA LEU A 102 0.62 -14.96 7.89
C LEU A 102 0.38 -15.98 9.00
N GLN A 103 -0.67 -15.81 9.79
CA GLN A 103 -1.03 -16.72 10.85
C GLN A 103 -2.41 -17.33 10.61
N ARG A 104 -2.50 -18.65 10.58
CA ARG A 104 -3.79 -19.36 10.52
C ARG A 104 -4.33 -19.59 11.92
N SER A 105 -5.62 -19.27 12.08
CA SER A 105 -6.33 -19.47 13.34
C SER A 105 -7.82 -19.68 13.10
N THR A 106 -8.60 -19.74 14.16
CA THR A 106 -10.06 -19.70 14.11
C THR A 106 -10.54 -18.27 14.23
N LYS A 107 -11.77 -18.01 13.77
CA LYS A 107 -12.37 -16.67 13.73
C LYS A 107 -12.35 -15.92 15.07
N ASP A 108 -12.45 -16.61 16.17
CA ASP A 108 -12.55 -16.02 17.51
C ASP A 108 -11.20 -15.87 18.23
N SER A 109 -10.08 -16.23 17.58
CA SER A 109 -8.75 -16.19 18.21
C SER A 109 -8.24 -14.78 18.46
N TYR A 110 -8.58 -13.83 17.57
CA TYR A 110 -8.21 -12.42 17.69
C TYR A 110 -9.42 -11.54 17.38
N GLU A 111 -10.29 -11.33 18.38
CA GLU A 111 -11.40 -10.41 18.24
C GLU A 111 -10.90 -9.03 17.84
N ASP A 112 -11.45 -8.47 16.74
CA ASP A 112 -11.07 -7.16 16.19
C ASP A 112 -9.54 -6.98 15.99
N PHE A 113 -8.89 -7.95 15.36
CA PHE A 113 -7.45 -7.92 15.08
C PHE A 113 -6.97 -6.61 14.46
N ILE A 114 -7.67 -6.10 13.43
CA ILE A 114 -7.30 -4.85 12.75
C ILE A 114 -7.41 -3.67 13.70
N GLY A 115 -8.52 -3.51 14.41
CA GLY A 115 -8.72 -2.40 15.33
C GLY A 115 -7.74 -2.38 16.50
N GLN A 116 -7.41 -3.55 17.06
CA GLN A 116 -6.40 -3.68 18.10
C GLN A 116 -5.00 -3.34 17.56
N SER A 117 -4.64 -3.85 16.39
CA SER A 117 -3.36 -3.55 15.75
C SER A 117 -3.20 -2.07 15.41
N GLU A 118 -4.25 -1.42 14.91
CA GLU A 118 -4.27 0.04 14.68
C GLU A 118 -4.05 0.82 15.97
N LYS A 119 -4.66 0.38 17.07
CA LYS A 119 -4.48 1.00 18.40
C LYS A 119 -3.05 0.89 18.89
N GLU A 120 -2.42 -0.28 18.73
CA GLU A 120 -1.03 -0.51 19.09
C GLU A 120 -0.07 0.34 18.23
N LEU A 121 -0.29 0.41 16.93
CA LEU A 121 0.47 1.26 16.02
C LEU A 121 0.35 2.74 16.40
N LYS A 122 -0.84 3.18 16.75
CA LYS A 122 -1.07 4.56 17.22
C LYS A 122 -0.35 4.85 18.52
N GLN A 123 -0.31 3.91 19.45
CA GLN A 123 0.43 4.06 20.71
C GLN A 123 1.94 4.13 20.47
N ALA A 124 2.47 3.30 19.55
CA ALA A 124 3.91 3.23 19.28
C ALA A 124 4.42 4.39 18.41
N TYR A 125 3.64 4.86 17.43
CA TYR A 125 4.10 5.78 16.40
C TYR A 125 3.30 7.08 16.28
N GLY A 126 2.27 7.29 17.10
CA GLY A 126 1.46 8.50 17.11
C GLY A 126 0.27 8.45 16.16
N VAL A 127 -0.02 9.54 15.46
CA VAL A 127 -1.20 9.62 14.58
C VAL A 127 -1.01 8.72 13.36
N ILE A 128 -1.98 7.84 13.13
CA ILE A 128 -2.07 7.00 11.92
C ILE A 128 -3.36 7.34 11.17
N SER A 129 -3.33 7.15 9.85
CA SER A 129 -4.50 7.35 8.99
C SER A 129 -4.79 6.06 8.23
N PRO A 130 -5.65 5.18 8.76
CA PRO A 130 -5.99 3.92 8.10
C PRO A 130 -6.69 4.18 6.77
N ARG A 131 -6.30 3.45 5.74
CA ARG A 131 -6.91 3.48 4.41
C ARG A 131 -7.24 2.08 3.97
N LYS A 132 -8.42 1.90 3.37
CA LYS A 132 -8.82 0.60 2.83
C LYS A 132 -7.88 0.13 1.73
N VAL A 133 -7.51 -1.14 1.79
CA VAL A 133 -6.81 -1.87 0.73
C VAL A 133 -7.75 -2.92 0.17
N ASN A 134 -7.87 -2.97 -1.16
CA ASN A 134 -8.67 -3.99 -1.82
C ASN A 134 -7.80 -5.21 -2.13
N LEU A 135 -8.14 -6.34 -1.52
CA LEU A 135 -7.55 -7.65 -1.75
C LEU A 135 -8.65 -8.62 -2.16
N ASN A 136 -8.40 -9.41 -3.19
CA ASN A 136 -9.35 -10.39 -3.71
C ASN A 136 -8.76 -11.79 -3.57
N ILE A 137 -9.42 -12.63 -2.80
CA ILE A 137 -9.07 -14.03 -2.61
C ILE A 137 -10.34 -14.85 -2.85
N ASP A 138 -10.29 -15.79 -3.78
CA ASP A 138 -11.43 -16.64 -4.08
C ASP A 138 -11.83 -17.48 -2.87
N GLY A 139 -13.13 -17.52 -2.58
CA GLY A 139 -13.68 -18.30 -1.47
C GLY A 139 -13.43 -17.73 -0.09
N ALA A 140 -13.00 -16.47 0.03
CA ALA A 140 -12.78 -15.80 1.30
C ALA A 140 -13.32 -14.37 1.33
N ALA A 141 -13.78 -13.94 2.51
CA ALA A 141 -14.07 -12.55 2.79
C ALA A 141 -12.81 -11.88 3.33
N VAL A 142 -12.39 -10.77 2.71
CA VAL A 142 -11.15 -10.08 3.07
C VAL A 142 -11.45 -8.68 3.56
N THR A 143 -10.90 -8.34 4.72
CA THR A 143 -10.84 -6.97 5.25
C THR A 143 -9.40 -6.56 5.37
N ALA A 144 -8.98 -5.46 4.74
CA ALA A 144 -7.60 -5.00 4.77
C ALA A 144 -7.50 -3.49 4.85
N VAL A 145 -6.53 -3.02 5.63
CA VAL A 145 -6.19 -1.61 5.79
C VAL A 145 -4.67 -1.42 5.72
N ARG A 146 -4.24 -0.24 5.30
CA ARG A 146 -2.87 0.21 5.46
C ARG A 146 -2.82 1.40 6.41
N CYS A 147 -1.78 1.45 7.22
CA CYS A 147 -1.52 2.54 8.17
C CYS A 147 -0.13 3.12 7.90
N ASP A 148 -0.04 4.45 7.91
CA ASP A 148 1.24 5.13 7.72
C ASP A 148 2.08 5.03 9.00
N ILE A 149 3.33 4.58 8.89
CA ILE A 149 4.29 4.47 9.99
C ILE A 149 5.63 5.03 9.54
N GLN A 150 5.91 6.30 9.82
CA GLN A 150 7.15 6.96 9.41
C GLN A 150 7.41 6.80 7.89
N ALA A 151 8.51 6.15 7.50
CA ALA A 151 8.86 5.89 6.10
C ALA A 151 8.20 4.63 5.52
N TYR A 152 7.42 3.89 6.32
CA TYR A 152 6.81 2.62 5.95
C TYR A 152 5.29 2.67 6.11
N TYR A 153 4.63 1.68 5.50
CA TYR A 153 3.21 1.41 5.66
C TYR A 153 3.04 0.02 6.27
N ALA A 154 2.25 -0.06 7.34
CA ALA A 154 1.74 -1.35 7.80
C ALA A 154 0.50 -1.72 6.98
N VAL A 155 0.41 -2.96 6.55
CA VAL A 155 -0.78 -3.55 5.95
C VAL A 155 -1.29 -4.62 6.89
N LEU A 156 -2.53 -4.47 7.32
CA LEU A 156 -3.21 -5.38 8.23
C LEU A 156 -4.42 -5.97 7.52
N ALA A 157 -4.60 -7.27 7.59
CA ALA A 157 -5.75 -7.92 6.97
C ALA A 157 -6.26 -9.11 7.77
N THR A 158 -7.54 -9.40 7.58
CA THR A 158 -8.16 -10.68 7.95
C THR A 158 -8.75 -11.32 6.70
N ILE A 159 -8.46 -12.58 6.50
CA ILE A 159 -8.95 -13.42 5.41
C ILE A 159 -9.82 -14.50 6.04
N GLU A 160 -11.14 -14.38 5.93
CA GLU A 160 -12.10 -15.30 6.54
C GLU A 160 -12.64 -16.26 5.48
N TYR A 161 -12.44 -17.56 5.72
CA TYR A 161 -12.97 -18.64 4.88
C TYR A 161 -14.30 -19.16 5.43
N ASP A 162 -15.14 -19.70 4.55
CA ASP A 162 -16.44 -20.30 4.93
C ASP A 162 -16.28 -21.51 5.89
N THR A 163 -15.12 -22.09 5.95
CA THR A 163 -14.78 -23.18 6.89
C THR A 163 -14.65 -22.72 8.34
N GLY A 164 -14.63 -21.41 8.59
CA GLY A 164 -14.35 -20.82 9.91
C GLY A 164 -12.86 -20.59 10.17
N ASP A 165 -12.01 -20.99 9.25
CA ASP A 165 -10.58 -20.64 9.31
C ASP A 165 -10.37 -19.18 8.95
N VAL A 166 -9.42 -18.54 9.62
CA VAL A 166 -9.01 -17.15 9.36
C VAL A 166 -7.51 -17.10 9.20
N ILE A 167 -7.04 -16.31 8.23
CA ILE A 167 -5.64 -15.94 8.16
C ILE A 167 -5.54 -14.46 8.56
N TYR A 168 -4.74 -14.21 9.60
CA TYR A 168 -4.36 -12.87 10.02
C TYR A 168 -3.08 -12.47 9.29
N VAL A 169 -3.07 -11.26 8.74
CA VAL A 169 -1.96 -10.71 7.97
C VAL A 169 -1.42 -9.47 8.66
N SER A 170 -0.13 -9.47 8.95
CA SER A 170 0.61 -8.29 9.38
C SER A 170 1.78 -8.09 8.43
N ALA A 171 1.84 -6.94 7.78
CA ALA A 171 2.88 -6.64 6.80
C ALA A 171 3.46 -5.25 7.00
N LEU A 172 4.72 -5.08 6.62
CA LEU A 172 5.42 -3.81 6.61
C LEU A 172 6.06 -3.62 5.24
N THR A 173 5.83 -2.45 4.62
CA THR A 173 6.37 -2.15 3.28
C THR A 173 6.50 -0.64 3.07
N LYS A 174 7.18 -0.24 1.99
CA LYS A 174 7.15 1.12 1.44
C LYS A 174 5.99 1.27 0.46
N LEU A 175 5.50 2.49 0.25
CA LEU A 175 4.38 2.75 -0.67
C LEU A 175 4.67 2.24 -2.08
N ALA A 176 5.89 2.42 -2.58
CA ALA A 176 6.30 1.95 -3.91
C ALA A 176 6.23 0.41 -4.07
N SER A 177 6.31 -0.32 -2.96
CA SER A 177 6.33 -1.79 -2.94
C SER A 177 5.02 -2.41 -2.43
N ILE A 178 3.96 -1.63 -2.24
CA ILE A 178 2.69 -2.16 -1.71
C ILE A 178 2.07 -3.21 -2.63
N SER A 179 2.32 -3.13 -3.95
CA SER A 179 1.87 -4.13 -4.90
C SER A 179 2.47 -5.52 -4.65
N ASP A 180 3.70 -5.59 -4.12
CA ASP A 180 4.35 -6.85 -3.77
C ASP A 180 3.61 -7.54 -2.63
N ILE A 181 3.19 -6.77 -1.62
CA ILE A 181 2.36 -7.26 -0.51
C ILE A 181 1.02 -7.76 -1.02
N VAL A 182 0.33 -6.95 -1.85
CA VAL A 182 -0.98 -7.30 -2.39
C VAL A 182 -0.90 -8.57 -3.22
N ASN A 183 0.07 -8.69 -4.13
CA ASN A 183 0.26 -9.85 -4.98
C ASN A 183 0.54 -11.12 -4.14
N LEU A 184 1.38 -11.01 -3.12
CA LEU A 184 1.68 -12.13 -2.23
C LEU A 184 0.43 -12.58 -1.47
N VAL A 185 -0.29 -11.66 -0.83
CA VAL A 185 -1.46 -11.98 -0.02
C VAL A 185 -2.59 -12.54 -0.87
N GLU A 186 -2.80 -12.03 -2.08
CA GLU A 186 -3.80 -12.57 -3.02
C GLU A 186 -3.46 -13.99 -3.52
N SER A 187 -2.21 -14.43 -3.39
CA SER A 187 -1.78 -15.80 -3.73
C SER A 187 -2.07 -16.84 -2.64
N VAL A 188 -2.48 -16.38 -1.44
CA VAL A 188 -2.69 -17.24 -0.27
C VAL A 188 -3.85 -18.21 -0.50
N SER A 189 -3.64 -19.46 -0.12
CA SER A 189 -4.68 -20.47 -0.06
C SER A 189 -4.49 -21.36 1.17
N LEU A 190 -5.56 -22.07 1.58
CA LEU A 190 -5.54 -23.07 2.64
C LEU A 190 -5.67 -24.46 2.04
N SER A 191 -4.86 -25.38 2.55
CA SER A 191 -4.97 -26.82 2.28
C SER A 191 -5.40 -27.59 3.52
#